data_ae2cf9c5e333d696d655f18b9e6672b6
#
_entry.id   ae2cf9c5e333d696d655f18b9e6672b6
#
_cell.length_a   1.000
_cell.length_b   1.000
_cell.length_c   1.000
_cell.angle_alpha   90.00
_cell.angle_beta   90.00
_cell.angle_gamma   90.00
#
_symmetry.space_group_name_H-M   'P 1'
#
loop_
_entity.id
_entity.type
_entity.pdbx_description
1 polymer ?
#
loop_
_entity_poly.entity_id
_entity_poly.type
_entity_poly.pdbx_seq_one_letter_code
_entity_poly.pdbx_strand_id
1 'polypeptide(L)'
;MASESPSIESLAIVRDRIGERIAELETRMRTLKPVDIRARMDAIRALAADHGLAALEGLADYGAHHAMMPGHRAATRCTLDHMGEALHSNAPGDRQTILAALALRLH
;
A
#
# COMPACT_ATOMS: atom_id res chain seq x y z
N MET A 1 7.39 -20.28 24.40
CA MET A 1 7.46 -20.02 23.57
C MET A 1 7.41 -18.69 23.30
N ALA A 2 7.81 -18.31 22.65
CA ALA A 2 7.96 -17.00 22.46
C ALA A 2 6.72 -16.29 22.29
N SER A 3 6.67 -15.11 22.69
CA SER A 3 5.57 -14.31 22.51
C SER A 3 5.28 -14.09 21.10
N GLU A 4 4.06 -14.06 20.83
CA GLU A 4 3.70 -13.88 19.53
C GLU A 4 3.31 -12.51 19.24
N SER A 5 3.35 -11.56 20.12
CA SER A 5 3.07 -10.16 19.84
C SER A 5 4.16 -9.56 18.98
N PRO A 6 3.82 -8.83 17.91
CA PRO A 6 4.87 -8.18 17.12
C PRO A 6 5.55 -7.13 17.98
N SER A 7 6.86 -7.16 17.99
CA SER A 7 7.64 -6.14 18.65
C SER A 7 7.74 -4.91 17.77
N ILE A 8 8.20 -3.80 18.35
CA ILE A 8 8.46 -2.60 17.56
C ILE A 8 9.49 -2.89 16.48
N GLU A 9 10.48 -3.72 16.78
CA GLU A 9 11.50 -4.09 15.80
C GLU A 9 10.89 -4.87 14.64
N SER A 10 9.96 -5.79 14.95
CA SER A 10 9.30 -6.56 13.90
C SER A 10 8.48 -5.65 12.99
N LEU A 11 7.78 -4.68 13.55
CA LEU A 11 7.02 -3.73 12.76
C LEU A 11 7.93 -2.86 11.91
N ALA A 12 9.08 -2.46 12.42
CA ALA A 12 10.02 -1.68 11.66
C ALA A 12 10.53 -2.47 10.45
N ILE A 13 10.82 -3.76 10.63
CA ILE A 13 11.26 -4.62 9.53
C ILE A 13 10.16 -4.74 8.48
N VAL A 14 8.92 -4.92 8.91
CA VAL A 14 7.80 -5.04 7.98
C VAL A 14 7.61 -3.74 7.21
N ARG A 15 7.69 -2.60 7.89
CA ARG A 15 7.57 -1.31 7.22
C ARG A 15 8.68 -1.09 6.21
N ASP A 16 9.90 -1.51 6.54
CA ASP A 16 11.00 -1.42 5.59
C ASP A 16 10.73 -2.27 4.36
N ARG A 17 10.22 -3.47 4.54
CA ARG A 17 9.88 -4.34 3.41
C ARG A 17 8.80 -3.73 2.53
N ILE A 18 7.78 -3.18 3.15
CA ILE A 18 6.71 -2.53 2.40
C ILE A 18 7.26 -1.31 1.67
N GLY A 19 8.11 -0.54 2.32
CA GLY A 19 8.75 0.61 1.69
C GLY A 19 9.56 0.22 0.47
N GLU A 20 10.28 -0.89 0.54
CA GLU A 20 11.04 -1.40 -0.61
C GLU A 20 10.11 -1.80 -1.76
N ARG A 21 8.99 -2.43 -1.44
CA ARG A 21 8.02 -2.81 -2.47
C ARG A 21 7.37 -1.61 -3.12
N ILE A 22 7.07 -0.59 -2.33
CA ILE A 22 6.53 0.66 -2.85
C ILE A 22 7.55 1.32 -3.78
N ALA A 23 8.80 1.40 -3.36
CA ALA A 23 9.85 2.01 -4.17
C ALA A 23 10.05 1.26 -5.47
N GLU A 24 9.99 -0.06 -5.43
CA GLU A 24 10.11 -0.87 -6.63
C GLU A 24 8.96 -0.60 -7.59
N LEU A 25 7.75 -0.51 -7.08
CA LEU A 25 6.60 -0.17 -7.92
C LEU A 25 6.76 1.21 -8.53
N GLU A 26 7.20 2.19 -7.75
CA GLU A 26 7.41 3.54 -8.26
C GLU A 26 8.42 3.55 -9.41
N THR A 27 9.46 2.76 -9.27
CA THR A 27 10.51 2.70 -10.28
C THR A 27 10.05 1.97 -11.55
N ARG A 28 9.24 0.91 -11.40
CA ARG A 28 8.94 0.01 -12.50
C ARG A 28 7.53 0.15 -13.06
N MET A 29 6.68 0.98 -12.49
CA MET A 29 5.27 1.01 -12.87
C MET A 29 5.04 1.32 -14.35
N ARG A 30 5.95 2.05 -14.99
CA ARG A 30 5.79 2.39 -16.41
C ARG A 30 5.97 1.19 -17.32
N THR A 31 6.75 0.19 -16.88
CA THR A 31 7.04 -0.97 -17.69
C THR A 31 6.27 -2.20 -17.26
N LEU A 32 5.64 -2.16 -16.09
CA LEU A 32 4.88 -3.29 -15.60
C LEU A 32 3.51 -3.33 -16.29
N LYS A 33 3.05 -4.55 -16.55
CA LYS A 33 1.69 -4.76 -17.04
C LYS A 33 0.71 -4.55 -15.90
N PRO A 34 -0.54 -4.17 -16.20
CA PRO A 34 -1.54 -3.98 -15.13
C PRO A 34 -1.69 -5.18 -14.21
N VAL A 35 -1.64 -6.40 -14.77
CA VAL A 35 -1.77 -7.61 -13.96
C VAL A 35 -0.61 -7.74 -12.97
N ASP A 36 0.57 -7.29 -13.35
CA ASP A 36 1.74 -7.34 -12.47
C ASP A 36 1.65 -6.28 -11.39
N ILE A 37 1.13 -5.10 -11.73
CA ILE A 37 0.89 -4.06 -10.73
C ILE A 37 -0.11 -4.56 -9.70
N ARG A 38 -1.18 -5.19 -10.16
CA ARG A 38 -2.18 -5.75 -9.26
C ARG A 38 -1.58 -6.80 -8.33
N ALA A 39 -0.77 -7.70 -8.88
CA ALA A 39 -0.15 -8.74 -8.06
C ALA A 39 0.76 -8.15 -6.99
N ARG A 40 1.50 -7.10 -7.33
CA ARG A 40 2.39 -6.45 -6.36
C ARG A 40 1.60 -5.69 -5.29
N MET A 41 0.50 -5.05 -5.68
CA MET A 41 -0.38 -4.40 -4.72
C MET A 41 -1.02 -5.42 -3.77
N ASP A 42 -1.44 -6.57 -4.32
CA ASP A 42 -1.99 -7.64 -3.48
C ASP A 42 -0.96 -8.17 -2.48
N ALA A 43 0.29 -8.25 -2.88
CA ALA A 43 1.35 -8.70 -1.98
C ALA A 43 1.54 -7.71 -0.83
N ILE A 44 1.50 -6.41 -1.12
CA ILE A 44 1.60 -5.39 -0.08
C ILE A 44 0.39 -5.46 0.84
N ARG A 45 -0.81 -5.64 0.27
CA ARG A 45 -2.03 -5.75 1.05
C ARG A 45 -1.95 -6.91 2.03
N ALA A 46 -1.52 -8.07 1.57
CA ALA A 46 -1.42 -9.24 2.43
C ALA A 46 -0.42 -9.01 3.56
N LEU A 47 0.72 -8.42 3.24
CA LEU A 47 1.74 -8.16 4.26
C LEU A 47 1.24 -7.15 5.28
N ALA A 48 0.54 -6.11 4.81
CA ALA A 48 -0.03 -5.11 5.71
C ALA A 48 -1.13 -5.71 6.59
N ALA A 49 -1.98 -6.54 6.01
CA ALA A 49 -3.05 -7.19 6.75
C ALA A 49 -2.50 -8.09 7.86
N ASP A 50 -1.46 -8.85 7.55
CA ASP A 50 -0.84 -9.77 8.51
C ASP A 50 -0.28 -9.06 9.72
N HIS A 51 0.04 -7.78 9.59
CA HIS A 51 0.67 -7.03 10.66
C HIS A 51 -0.18 -5.86 11.15
N GLY A 52 -1.45 -5.84 10.79
CA GLY A 52 -2.38 -4.86 11.33
C GLY A 52 -2.19 -3.44 10.82
N LEU A 53 -1.55 -3.26 9.67
CA LEU A 53 -1.32 -1.94 9.10
C LEU A 53 -2.51 -1.56 8.21
N ALA A 54 -3.60 -1.15 8.86
CA ALA A 54 -4.90 -1.00 8.21
C ALA A 54 -4.89 0.03 7.08
N ALA A 55 -4.19 1.15 7.26
CA ALA A 55 -4.15 2.18 6.23
C ALA A 55 -3.45 1.66 4.97
N LEU A 56 -2.33 0.98 5.14
CA LEU A 56 -1.60 0.39 4.02
C LEU A 56 -2.40 -0.71 3.35
N GLU A 57 -3.07 -1.54 4.14
CA GLU A 57 -3.91 -2.59 3.60
C GLU A 57 -5.01 -2.00 2.71
N GLY A 58 -5.69 -0.96 3.18
CA GLY A 58 -6.75 -0.34 2.42
C GLY A 58 -6.27 0.31 1.14
N LEU A 59 -5.12 0.98 1.19
CA LEU A 59 -4.55 1.62 0.01
C LEU A 59 -4.07 0.59 -1.01
N ALA A 60 -3.45 -0.49 -0.55
CA ALA A 60 -2.99 -1.54 -1.44
C ALA A 60 -4.18 -2.25 -2.10
N ASP A 61 -5.25 -2.46 -1.35
CA ASP A 61 -6.47 -3.03 -1.89
C ASP A 61 -7.06 -2.13 -2.97
N TYR A 62 -7.12 -0.82 -2.70
CA TYR A 62 -7.58 0.15 -3.68
C TYR A 62 -6.72 0.10 -4.94
N GLY A 63 -5.38 0.07 -4.77
CA GLY A 63 -4.46 0.02 -5.89
C GLY A 63 -4.61 -1.25 -6.71
N ALA A 64 -4.78 -2.39 -6.05
CA ALA A 64 -4.99 -3.65 -6.75
C ALA A 64 -6.27 -3.62 -7.57
N HIS A 65 -7.33 -3.07 -6.98
CA HIS A 65 -8.63 -3.01 -7.63
C HIS A 65 -8.59 -2.11 -8.88
N HIS A 66 -7.87 -1.01 -8.81
CA HIS A 66 -7.82 -0.04 -9.91
C HIS A 66 -6.73 -0.31 -10.94
N ALA A 67 -5.84 -1.26 -10.67
CA ALA A 67 -4.74 -1.54 -11.58
C ALA A 67 -5.19 -1.99 -12.96
N MET A 68 -6.36 -2.64 -13.03
CA MET A 68 -6.88 -3.18 -14.27
C MET A 68 -7.88 -2.25 -14.95
N MET A 69 -8.07 -1.05 -14.42
CA MET A 69 -9.05 -0.12 -14.96
C MET A 69 -8.41 0.93 -15.86
N PRO A 70 -9.19 1.58 -16.74
CA PRO A 70 -8.67 2.71 -17.50
C PRO A 70 -8.12 3.77 -16.57
N GLY A 71 -7.01 4.39 -16.98
CA GLY A 71 -6.36 5.39 -16.15
C GLY A 71 -5.56 4.81 -15.00
N HIS A 72 -5.22 3.52 -15.07
CA HIS A 72 -4.56 2.84 -13.97
C HIS A 72 -3.23 3.48 -13.58
N ARG A 73 -2.52 4.11 -14.52
CA ARG A 73 -1.22 4.68 -14.18
C ARG A 73 -1.36 5.88 -13.24
N ALA A 74 -2.35 6.73 -13.48
CA ALA A 74 -2.62 7.86 -12.58
C ALA A 74 -3.08 7.36 -11.22
N ALA A 75 -3.97 6.37 -11.20
CA ALA A 75 -4.46 5.79 -9.95
C ALA A 75 -3.32 5.12 -9.18
N THR A 76 -2.44 4.40 -9.87
CA THR A 76 -1.31 3.74 -9.24
C THR A 76 -0.37 4.77 -8.62
N ARG A 77 -0.02 5.82 -9.36
CA ARG A 77 0.87 6.84 -8.83
C ARG A 77 0.29 7.51 -7.60
N CYS A 78 -0.98 7.89 -7.67
CA CYS A 78 -1.66 8.54 -6.56
C CYS A 78 -1.72 7.63 -5.34
N THR A 79 -2.00 6.34 -5.57
CA THR A 79 -2.03 5.34 -4.51
C THR A 79 -0.67 5.20 -3.84
N LEU A 80 0.39 5.12 -4.64
CA LEU A 80 1.75 4.97 -4.11
C LEU A 80 2.15 6.18 -3.27
N ASP A 81 1.77 7.39 -3.69
CA ASP A 81 2.06 8.58 -2.90
C ASP A 81 1.40 8.50 -1.53
N HIS A 82 0.14 8.09 -1.47
CA HIS A 82 -0.55 7.96 -0.20
C HIS A 82 -0.03 6.80 0.63
N MET A 83 0.41 5.73 -0.02
CA MET A 83 1.02 4.61 0.71
C MET A 83 2.31 5.04 1.40
N GLY A 84 3.09 5.91 0.74
CA GLY A 84 4.28 6.46 1.38
C GLY A 84 3.93 7.23 2.64
N GLU A 85 2.85 8.02 2.59
CA GLU A 85 2.38 8.74 3.77
C GLU A 85 1.90 7.77 4.86
N ALA A 86 1.11 6.77 4.45
CA ALA A 86 0.53 5.82 5.40
C ALA A 86 1.59 4.95 6.06
N LEU A 87 2.72 4.74 5.39
CA LEU A 87 3.79 3.91 5.91
C LEU A 87 4.30 4.45 7.26
N HIS A 88 4.20 5.74 7.46
CA HIS A 88 4.66 6.37 8.68
C HIS A 88 3.53 6.69 9.66
N SER A 89 2.29 6.33 9.30
CA SER A 89 1.15 6.61 10.15
C SER A 89 0.88 5.44 11.09
N ASN A 90 0.51 5.75 12.33
CA ASN A 90 0.12 4.75 13.30
C ASN A 90 -1.33 4.87 13.73
N ALA A 91 -2.08 5.82 13.16
CA ALA A 91 -3.43 6.09 13.60
C ALA A 91 -4.42 5.15 12.89
N PRO A 92 -5.27 4.44 13.63
CA PRO A 92 -6.22 3.52 13.00
C PRO A 92 -7.21 4.19 12.06
N GLY A 93 -7.52 5.46 12.29
CA GLY A 93 -8.49 6.18 11.47
C GLY A 93 -7.95 6.70 10.16
N ASP A 94 -6.64 6.66 9.97
CA ASP A 94 -6.03 7.26 8.79
C ASP A 94 -6.47 6.60 7.50
N ARG A 95 -6.84 5.32 7.56
CA ARG A 95 -7.27 4.61 6.38
C ARG A 95 -8.40 5.33 5.65
N GLN A 96 -9.45 5.70 6.37
CA GLN A 96 -10.59 6.34 5.74
C GLN A 96 -10.26 7.74 5.26
N THR A 97 -9.50 8.48 6.05
CA THR A 97 -9.09 9.82 5.68
C THR A 97 -8.25 9.80 4.41
N ILE A 98 -7.31 8.88 4.32
CA ILE A 98 -6.42 8.77 3.17
C ILE A 98 -7.20 8.32 1.94
N LEU A 99 -8.11 7.36 2.09
CA LEU A 99 -8.92 6.89 0.98
C LEU A 99 -9.85 7.97 0.47
N ALA A 100 -10.39 8.80 1.35
CA ALA A 100 -11.24 9.90 0.94
C ALA A 100 -10.43 10.94 0.14
N ALA A 101 -9.23 11.26 0.60
CA ALA A 101 -8.35 12.18 -0.12
C ALA A 101 -7.97 11.63 -1.48
N LEU A 102 -7.71 10.33 -1.56
CA LEU A 102 -7.36 9.66 -2.81
C LEU A 102 -8.52 9.73 -3.79
N ALA A 103 -9.73 9.48 -3.32
CA ALA A 103 -10.91 9.55 -4.16
C ALA A 103 -11.11 10.95 -4.74
N LEU A 104 -10.89 11.98 -3.92
CA LEU A 104 -11.01 13.36 -4.39
C LEU A 104 -9.99 13.68 -5.47
N ARG A 105 -8.77 13.16 -5.35
CA ARG A 105 -7.73 13.42 -6.35
C ARG A 105 -8.02 12.72 -7.68
N LEU A 106 -8.76 11.62 -7.64
CA LEU A 106 -9.04 10.85 -8.84
C LEU A 106 -10.28 11.32 -9.57
N HIS A 107 -11.02 12.21 -8.97
CA HIS A 107 -12.14 12.85 -9.62
C HIS A 107 -11.70 14.17 -10.22
#